data_bde1d8fb332bb1a0490aff836822e89f
#
_entry.id   bde1d8fb332bb1a0490aff836822e89f
#
_cell.length_a   1.000
_cell.length_b   1.000
_cell.length_c   1.000
_cell.angle_alpha   90.00
_cell.angle_beta   90.00
_cell.angle_gamma   90.00
#
_symmetry.space_group_name_H-M   'P 1'
#
loop_
_entity.id
_entity.type
_entity.pdbx_description
1 polymer ?
#
loop_
_entity_poly.entity_id
_entity_poly.type
_entity_poly.pdbx_seq_one_letter_code
_entity_poly.pdbx_strand_id
1 'polypeptide(L)'
;TSTPTTEATAASTSTPSGRTREDEIIARYVGYWDARFDANSGTPDPNDPALRQYATGAQLDAVLAETQTNLDQGLAFRRAANPADIQRITVVEVNGDRAVVQECVVSDGVIVQRDSGEIVNDEVTTHNVRGEMQRVEGVWRVSSAQLVQRWEGVAGCARAS
;
A
#
# COMPACT_ATOMS: atom_id res chain seq x y z
N THR A 1 64.58 -18.58 -19.37
CA THR A 1 63.58 -17.49 -19.52
C THR A 1 62.27 -18.01 -19.00
N SER A 2 61.90 -17.67 -17.74
CA SER A 2 60.66 -18.07 -17.11
C SER A 2 59.71 -16.88 -17.18
N THR A 3 58.56 -17.09 -17.82
CA THR A 3 57.46 -16.13 -17.87
C THR A 3 56.56 -16.31 -16.62
N PRO A 4 56.23 -15.27 -15.86
CA PRO A 4 55.24 -15.40 -14.79
C PRO A 4 53.83 -15.35 -15.37
N THR A 5 53.07 -16.38 -15.09
CA THR A 5 51.64 -16.44 -15.33
C THR A 5 50.93 -15.58 -14.29
N THR A 6 50.27 -14.51 -14.72
CA THR A 6 49.43 -13.70 -13.86
C THR A 6 48.06 -14.36 -13.74
N GLU A 7 47.79 -14.94 -12.57
CA GLU A 7 46.45 -15.38 -12.21
C GLU A 7 45.55 -14.14 -11.96
N ALA A 8 44.57 -13.98 -12.81
CA ALA A 8 43.52 -12.97 -12.59
C ALA A 8 42.54 -13.48 -11.52
N THR A 9 42.66 -12.92 -10.32
CA THR A 9 41.68 -13.13 -9.24
C THR A 9 40.37 -12.51 -9.65
N ALA A 10 39.39 -13.35 -9.97
CA ALA A 10 38.02 -12.92 -10.19
C ALA A 10 37.48 -12.40 -8.85
N ALA A 11 37.24 -11.10 -8.77
CA ALA A 11 36.53 -10.49 -7.66
C ALA A 11 35.07 -10.97 -7.71
N SER A 12 34.68 -11.81 -6.75
CA SER A 12 33.29 -12.16 -6.48
C SER A 12 32.59 -10.91 -5.96
N THR A 13 31.87 -10.24 -6.83
CA THR A 13 30.91 -9.21 -6.42
C THR A 13 29.76 -9.92 -5.71
N SER A 14 29.80 -9.92 -4.38
CA SER A 14 28.64 -10.26 -3.56
C SER A 14 27.56 -9.23 -3.84
N THR A 15 26.57 -9.63 -4.61
CA THR A 15 25.32 -8.87 -4.75
C THR A 15 24.71 -8.78 -3.35
N PRO A 16 24.40 -7.56 -2.82
CA PRO A 16 23.72 -7.47 -1.55
C PRO A 16 22.43 -8.27 -1.66
N SER A 17 22.11 -9.06 -0.61
CA SER A 17 20.91 -9.88 -0.51
C SER A 17 19.69 -9.00 -0.74
N GLY A 18 19.28 -8.89 -2.00
CA GLY A 18 18.17 -8.05 -2.43
C GLY A 18 16.87 -8.59 -1.85
N ARG A 19 15.98 -7.69 -1.43
CA ARG A 19 14.57 -8.02 -1.20
C ARG A 19 14.09 -8.90 -2.35
N THR A 20 13.31 -9.93 -2.04
CA THR A 20 12.68 -10.72 -3.08
C THR A 20 11.73 -9.83 -3.87
N ARG A 21 11.39 -10.23 -5.10
CA ARG A 21 10.41 -9.49 -5.92
C ARG A 21 9.06 -9.35 -5.22
N GLU A 22 8.66 -10.38 -4.49
CA GLU A 22 7.42 -10.37 -3.71
C GLU A 22 7.51 -9.38 -2.55
N ASP A 23 8.62 -9.32 -1.84
CA ASP A 23 8.83 -8.34 -0.77
C ASP A 23 8.75 -6.90 -1.29
N GLU A 24 9.28 -6.65 -2.49
CA GLU A 24 9.18 -5.34 -3.13
C GLU A 24 7.72 -4.99 -3.46
N ILE A 25 6.96 -5.94 -4.03
CA ILE A 25 5.54 -5.76 -4.36
C ILE A 25 4.75 -5.45 -3.09
N ILE A 26 4.94 -6.23 -2.02
CA ILE A 26 4.26 -6.03 -0.74
C ILE A 26 4.61 -4.66 -0.16
N ALA A 27 5.89 -4.29 -0.12
CA ALA A 27 6.32 -3.00 0.41
C ALA A 27 5.69 -1.82 -0.36
N ARG A 28 5.58 -1.93 -1.68
CA ARG A 28 4.94 -0.91 -2.52
C ARG A 28 3.43 -0.85 -2.30
N TYR A 29 2.78 -1.99 -2.10
CA TYR A 29 1.35 -2.07 -1.79
C TYR A 29 1.04 -1.44 -0.43
N VAL A 30 1.80 -1.76 0.62
CA VAL A 30 1.69 -1.12 1.94
C VAL A 30 1.92 0.39 1.83
N GLY A 31 2.96 0.80 1.10
CA GLY A 31 3.29 2.21 0.88
C GLY A 31 2.15 3.01 0.23
N TYR A 32 1.33 2.38 -0.62
CA TYR A 32 0.13 3.02 -1.17
C TYR A 32 -0.88 3.37 -0.07
N TRP A 33 -1.18 2.43 0.83
CA TRP A 33 -2.12 2.67 1.91
C TRP A 33 -1.62 3.72 2.90
N ASP A 34 -0.32 3.70 3.19
CA ASP A 34 0.32 4.73 4.01
C ASP A 34 0.24 6.11 3.34
N ALA A 35 0.57 6.21 2.06
CA ALA A 35 0.48 7.45 1.30
C ALA A 35 -0.96 8.00 1.25
N ARG A 36 -1.94 7.12 1.02
CA ARG A 36 -3.37 7.49 1.05
C ARG A 36 -3.78 8.03 2.42
N PHE A 37 -3.36 7.35 3.49
CA PHE A 37 -3.66 7.78 4.85
C PHE A 37 -3.02 9.14 5.14
N ASP A 38 -1.74 9.29 4.85
CA ASP A 38 -0.99 10.51 5.13
C ASP A 38 -1.52 11.71 4.33
N ALA A 39 -1.84 11.51 3.05
CA ALA A 39 -2.43 12.56 2.21
C ALA A 39 -3.81 13.03 2.70
N ASN A 40 -4.52 12.22 3.49
CA ASN A 40 -5.83 12.54 4.05
C ASN A 40 -5.77 12.88 5.56
N SER A 41 -4.59 12.84 6.19
CA SER A 41 -4.41 13.23 7.58
C SER A 41 -4.21 14.75 7.69
N GLY A 42 -4.78 15.36 8.73
CA GLY A 42 -4.76 16.82 8.87
C GLY A 42 -5.59 17.51 7.79
N THR A 43 -4.98 18.33 6.95
CA THR A 43 -5.65 18.90 5.78
C THR A 43 -5.40 18.01 4.56
N PRO A 44 -6.44 17.39 3.96
CA PRO A 44 -6.25 16.54 2.79
C PRO A 44 -5.56 17.28 1.64
N ASP A 45 -4.55 16.62 1.04
CA ASP A 45 -3.79 17.17 -0.08
C ASP A 45 -3.86 16.26 -1.32
N PRO A 46 -4.74 16.56 -2.29
CA PRO A 46 -4.83 15.79 -3.53
C PRO A 46 -3.60 15.96 -4.44
N ASN A 47 -2.69 16.89 -4.11
CA ASN A 47 -1.46 17.11 -4.85
C ASN A 47 -0.25 16.44 -4.18
N ASP A 48 -0.44 15.72 -3.08
CA ASP A 48 0.65 14.97 -2.44
C ASP A 48 1.34 14.07 -3.48
N PRO A 49 2.65 14.26 -3.73
CA PRO A 49 3.38 13.49 -4.73
C PRO A 49 3.45 12.00 -4.40
N ALA A 50 3.31 11.60 -3.14
CA ALA A 50 3.31 10.20 -2.73
C ALA A 50 2.16 9.42 -3.36
N LEU A 51 0.98 10.03 -3.56
CA LEU A 51 -0.15 9.38 -4.23
C LEU A 51 0.24 8.88 -5.64
N ARG A 52 0.97 9.69 -6.40
CA ARG A 52 1.43 9.35 -7.75
C ARG A 52 2.65 8.42 -7.76
N GLN A 53 3.38 8.35 -6.67
CA GLN A 53 4.50 7.41 -6.53
C GLN A 53 4.02 5.98 -6.30
N TYR A 54 2.88 5.80 -5.66
CA TYR A 54 2.38 4.49 -5.22
C TYR A 54 1.16 4.00 -5.98
N ALA A 55 0.40 4.87 -6.67
CA ALA A 55 -0.76 4.52 -7.47
C ALA A 55 -0.61 4.89 -8.93
N THR A 56 -1.38 4.23 -9.79
CA THR A 56 -1.45 4.48 -11.23
C THR A 56 -2.85 4.17 -11.76
N GLY A 57 -3.18 4.65 -12.96
CA GLY A 57 -4.43 4.33 -13.65
C GLY A 57 -5.67 4.66 -12.81
N ALA A 58 -6.66 3.77 -12.86
CA ALA A 58 -7.94 3.98 -12.19
C ALA A 58 -7.82 4.13 -10.66
N GLN A 59 -6.85 3.46 -10.03
CA GLN A 59 -6.62 3.60 -8.60
C GLN A 59 -6.06 4.97 -8.24
N LEU A 60 -5.21 5.54 -9.07
CA LEU A 60 -4.74 6.91 -8.88
C LEU A 60 -5.89 7.90 -8.99
N ASP A 61 -6.71 7.78 -10.04
CA ASP A 61 -7.87 8.66 -10.22
C ASP A 61 -8.83 8.58 -9.02
N ALA A 62 -9.08 7.38 -8.51
CA ALA A 62 -9.95 7.16 -7.36
C ALA A 62 -9.40 7.80 -6.07
N VAL A 63 -8.12 7.64 -5.77
CA VAL A 63 -7.53 8.20 -4.54
C VAL A 63 -7.41 9.73 -4.62
N LEU A 64 -7.15 10.30 -5.79
CA LEU A 64 -7.15 11.75 -5.98
C LEU A 64 -8.56 12.34 -5.76
N ALA A 65 -9.58 11.69 -6.32
CA ALA A 65 -10.98 12.11 -6.16
C ALA A 65 -11.45 11.98 -4.71
N GLU A 66 -11.09 10.90 -4.01
CA GLU A 66 -11.38 10.72 -2.58
C GLU A 66 -10.74 11.83 -1.75
N THR A 67 -9.46 12.09 -1.97
CA THR A 67 -8.71 13.12 -1.21
C THR A 67 -9.28 14.52 -1.48
N GLN A 68 -9.66 14.83 -2.72
CA GLN A 68 -10.34 16.08 -3.06
C GLN A 68 -11.69 16.18 -2.35
N THR A 69 -12.47 15.12 -2.35
CA THR A 69 -13.78 15.08 -1.67
C THR A 69 -13.62 15.32 -0.16
N ASN A 70 -12.63 14.67 0.48
CA ASN A 70 -12.35 14.89 1.90
C ASN A 70 -11.95 16.34 2.18
N LEU A 71 -11.13 16.94 1.32
CA LEU A 71 -10.76 18.36 1.43
C LEU A 71 -12.01 19.26 1.37
N ASP A 72 -12.86 19.07 0.37
CA ASP A 72 -14.05 19.89 0.12
C ASP A 72 -15.09 19.75 1.24
N GLN A 73 -15.22 18.56 1.81
CA GLN A 73 -16.17 18.26 2.89
C GLN A 73 -15.62 18.58 4.30
N GLY A 74 -14.37 19.04 4.40
CA GLY A 74 -13.76 19.36 5.70
C GLY A 74 -13.44 18.10 6.52
N LEU A 75 -13.24 16.95 5.89
CA LEU A 75 -12.93 15.69 6.55
C LEU A 75 -11.42 15.46 6.66
N ALA A 76 -11.03 14.62 7.62
CA ALA A 76 -9.67 14.11 7.73
C ALA A 76 -9.66 12.69 8.30
N PHE A 77 -8.59 11.95 7.97
CA PHE A 77 -8.31 10.65 8.57
C PHE A 77 -7.53 10.82 9.86
N ARG A 78 -7.84 9.96 10.83
CA ARG A 78 -7.13 9.84 12.10
C ARG A 78 -6.96 8.37 12.46
N ARG A 79 -5.84 8.01 13.07
CA ARG A 79 -5.65 6.65 13.59
C ARG A 79 -6.57 6.41 14.79
N ALA A 80 -7.03 5.17 14.93
CA ALA A 80 -7.73 4.76 16.15
C ALA A 80 -6.81 4.94 17.37
N ALA A 81 -7.41 5.15 18.55
CA ALA A 81 -6.64 5.26 19.80
C ALA A 81 -5.89 3.95 20.14
N ASN A 82 -6.49 2.80 19.80
CA ASN A 82 -5.91 1.48 19.98
C ASN A 82 -6.05 0.70 18.66
N PRO A 83 -5.17 0.94 17.67
CA PRO A 83 -5.28 0.31 16.37
C PRO A 83 -5.09 -1.21 16.49
N ALA A 84 -5.84 -1.95 15.68
CA ALA A 84 -5.75 -3.42 15.64
C ALA A 84 -4.44 -3.92 15.02
N ASP A 85 -3.83 -3.12 14.13
CA ASP A 85 -2.57 -3.42 13.42
C ASP A 85 -2.58 -4.80 12.73
N ILE A 86 -3.72 -5.17 12.16
CA ILE A 86 -3.87 -6.43 11.42
C ILE A 86 -3.92 -6.12 9.92
N GLN A 87 -2.84 -6.47 9.24
CA GLN A 87 -2.73 -6.42 7.79
C GLN A 87 -1.93 -7.63 7.31
N ARG A 88 -2.54 -8.48 6.52
CA ARG A 88 -1.91 -9.68 5.93
C ARG A 88 -1.99 -9.59 4.42
N ILE A 89 -0.85 -9.61 3.77
CA ILE A 89 -0.75 -9.46 2.32
C ILE A 89 -0.01 -10.67 1.76
N THR A 90 -0.59 -11.26 0.73
CA THR A 90 0.00 -12.36 -0.04
C THR A 90 0.06 -11.97 -1.50
N VAL A 91 1.21 -12.15 -2.14
CA VAL A 91 1.33 -12.07 -3.59
C VAL A 91 0.82 -13.37 -4.18
N VAL A 92 -0.27 -13.32 -4.94
CA VAL A 92 -0.93 -14.52 -5.49
C VAL A 92 -0.54 -14.78 -6.93
N GLU A 93 -0.08 -13.77 -7.65
CA GLU A 93 0.36 -13.89 -9.03
C GLU A 93 1.37 -12.79 -9.37
N VAL A 94 2.40 -13.17 -10.14
CA VAL A 94 3.32 -12.22 -10.79
C VAL A 94 3.50 -12.66 -12.24
N ASN A 95 3.16 -11.78 -13.16
CA ASN A 95 3.30 -12.02 -14.59
C ASN A 95 3.89 -10.78 -15.27
N GLY A 96 5.18 -10.82 -15.56
CA GLY A 96 5.91 -9.68 -16.14
C GLY A 96 5.82 -8.44 -15.27
N ASP A 97 5.21 -7.40 -15.80
CA ASP A 97 5.01 -6.10 -15.14
C ASP A 97 3.66 -5.96 -14.41
N ARG A 98 2.97 -7.08 -14.21
CA ARG A 98 1.71 -7.15 -13.44
C ARG A 98 1.86 -8.09 -12.27
N ALA A 99 1.22 -7.73 -11.15
CA ALA A 99 1.10 -8.60 -9.98
C ALA A 99 -0.30 -8.47 -9.38
N VAL A 100 -0.72 -9.52 -8.71
CA VAL A 100 -1.97 -9.56 -7.94
C VAL A 100 -1.63 -9.87 -6.50
N VAL A 101 -2.19 -9.09 -5.59
CA VAL A 101 -2.08 -9.29 -4.15
C VAL A 101 -3.45 -9.56 -3.56
N GLN A 102 -3.47 -10.38 -2.51
CA GLN A 102 -4.63 -10.61 -1.67
C GLN A 102 -4.32 -10.04 -0.30
N GLU A 103 -5.17 -9.16 0.18
CA GLU A 103 -5.03 -8.52 1.48
C GLU A 103 -6.20 -8.87 2.39
N CYS A 104 -5.90 -9.18 3.65
CA CYS A 104 -6.87 -9.17 4.73
C CYS A 104 -6.44 -8.14 5.77
N VAL A 105 -7.25 -7.11 5.97
CA VAL A 105 -6.90 -5.96 6.79
C VAL A 105 -8.07 -5.58 7.71
N VAL A 106 -7.75 -5.19 8.94
CA VAL A 106 -8.71 -4.50 9.81
C VAL A 106 -8.67 -3.01 9.51
N SER A 107 -9.80 -2.49 9.05
CA SER A 107 -10.01 -1.07 8.82
C SER A 107 -10.64 -0.47 10.07
N ASP A 108 -9.84 0.23 10.85
CA ASP A 108 -10.20 0.88 12.12
C ASP A 108 -9.83 2.37 12.16
N GLY A 109 -9.50 2.92 11.01
CA GLY A 109 -9.26 4.36 10.85
C GLY A 109 -10.52 5.16 11.18
N VAL A 110 -10.31 6.36 11.72
CA VAL A 110 -11.39 7.26 12.13
C VAL A 110 -11.45 8.42 11.15
N ILE A 111 -12.66 8.75 10.70
CA ILE A 111 -12.94 9.95 9.91
C ILE A 111 -13.52 11.01 10.83
N VAL A 112 -12.93 12.21 10.80
CA VAL A 112 -13.35 13.32 11.64
C VAL A 112 -13.64 14.59 10.82
N GLN A 113 -14.48 15.46 11.34
CA GLN A 113 -14.55 16.85 10.90
C GLN A 113 -13.31 17.61 11.36
N ARG A 114 -12.58 18.25 10.45
CA ARG A 114 -11.33 18.95 10.77
C ARG A 114 -11.49 20.09 11.75
N ASP A 115 -12.56 20.85 11.61
CA ASP A 115 -12.78 22.07 12.39
C ASP A 115 -13.13 21.78 13.86
N SER A 116 -13.94 20.75 14.10
CA SER A 116 -14.47 20.42 15.43
C SER A 116 -13.80 19.21 16.07
N GLY A 117 -13.17 18.35 15.27
CA GLY A 117 -12.69 17.03 15.72
C GLY A 117 -13.82 16.03 15.93
N GLU A 118 -15.05 16.36 15.55
CA GLU A 118 -16.20 15.47 15.64
C GLU A 118 -15.99 14.21 14.82
N ILE A 119 -16.28 13.06 15.42
CA ILE A 119 -16.17 11.76 14.75
C ILE A 119 -17.34 11.60 13.78
N VAL A 120 -17.02 11.42 12.51
CA VAL A 120 -17.99 11.14 11.44
C VAL A 120 -18.15 9.63 11.26
N ASN A 121 -17.03 8.88 11.34
CA ASN A 121 -17.03 7.43 11.22
C ASN A 121 -15.86 6.85 12.04
N ASP A 122 -16.15 5.89 12.90
CA ASP A 122 -15.18 5.13 13.70
C ASP A 122 -15.46 3.62 13.64
N GLU A 123 -16.19 3.19 12.60
CA GLU A 123 -16.57 1.80 12.41
C GLU A 123 -15.32 0.92 12.22
N VAL A 124 -15.25 -0.19 12.96
CA VAL A 124 -14.20 -1.18 12.82
C VAL A 124 -14.71 -2.33 11.97
N THR A 125 -14.04 -2.59 10.87
CA THR A 125 -14.40 -3.65 9.93
C THR A 125 -13.17 -4.40 9.45
N THR A 126 -13.37 -5.64 9.03
CA THR A 126 -12.33 -6.41 8.35
C THR A 126 -12.63 -6.46 6.86
N HIS A 127 -11.65 -6.18 6.05
CA HIS A 127 -11.75 -6.19 4.60
C HIS A 127 -10.87 -7.28 3.99
N ASN A 128 -11.44 -8.00 3.04
CA ASN A 128 -10.69 -8.81 2.09
C ASN A 128 -10.62 -8.03 0.78
N VAL A 129 -9.41 -7.68 0.36
CA VAL A 129 -9.15 -6.81 -0.79
C VAL A 129 -8.30 -7.55 -1.81
N ARG A 130 -8.71 -7.50 -3.07
CA ARG A 130 -7.88 -7.90 -4.20
C ARG A 130 -7.21 -6.67 -4.78
N GLY A 131 -5.89 -6.60 -4.69
CA GLY A 131 -5.08 -5.54 -5.27
C GLY A 131 -4.45 -5.99 -6.59
N GLU A 132 -4.43 -5.10 -7.58
CA GLU A 132 -3.63 -5.26 -8.77
C GLU A 132 -2.50 -4.23 -8.78
N MET A 133 -1.31 -4.69 -9.13
CA MET A 133 -0.12 -3.88 -9.23
C MET A 133 0.37 -3.86 -10.68
N GLN A 134 0.86 -2.71 -11.10
CA GLN A 134 1.53 -2.54 -12.38
C GLN A 134 2.91 -1.93 -12.17
N ARG A 135 3.90 -2.48 -12.86
CA ARG A 135 5.24 -1.92 -12.89
C ARG A 135 5.34 -0.88 -13.98
N VAL A 136 5.54 0.37 -13.58
CA VAL A 136 5.64 1.53 -14.46
C VAL A 136 7.01 2.15 -14.27
N GLU A 137 7.79 2.27 -15.35
CA GLU A 137 9.17 2.80 -15.29
C GLU A 137 10.03 2.09 -14.23
N GLY A 138 9.87 0.76 -14.12
CA GLY A 138 10.61 -0.06 -13.18
C GLY A 138 10.08 -0.06 -11.75
N VAL A 139 9.00 0.65 -11.44
CA VAL A 139 8.44 0.82 -10.09
C VAL A 139 7.05 0.24 -10.00
N TRP A 140 6.80 -0.60 -9.00
CA TRP A 140 5.47 -1.15 -8.73
C TRP A 140 4.52 -0.08 -8.15
N ARG A 141 3.32 0.01 -8.73
CA ARG A 141 2.26 0.91 -8.30
C ARG A 141 0.92 0.18 -8.26
N VAL A 142 0.06 0.55 -7.34
CA VAL A 142 -1.30 -0.01 -7.27
C VAL A 142 -2.13 0.55 -8.40
N SER A 143 -2.66 -0.32 -9.25
CA SER A 143 -3.52 0.05 -10.39
C SER A 143 -5.01 -0.20 -10.10
N SER A 144 -5.32 -1.09 -9.15
CA SER A 144 -6.69 -1.38 -8.70
C SER A 144 -6.65 -1.95 -7.28
N ALA A 145 -7.64 -1.62 -6.49
CA ALA A 145 -7.90 -2.24 -5.20
C ALA A 145 -9.40 -2.44 -5.04
N GLN A 146 -9.85 -3.69 -5.01
CA GLN A 146 -11.25 -4.06 -4.99
C GLN A 146 -11.60 -4.75 -3.68
N LEU A 147 -12.61 -4.24 -2.99
CA LEU A 147 -13.19 -4.92 -1.84
C LEU A 147 -13.93 -6.18 -2.31
N VAL A 148 -13.43 -7.35 -1.88
CA VAL A 148 -14.03 -8.65 -2.20
C VAL A 148 -15.07 -9.04 -1.15
N GLN A 149 -14.75 -8.82 0.13
CA GLN A 149 -15.63 -9.13 1.23
C GLN A 149 -15.36 -8.21 2.43
N ARG A 150 -16.41 -7.93 3.19
CA ARG A 150 -16.38 -7.12 4.41
C ARG A 150 -17.05 -7.87 5.55
N TRP A 151 -16.47 -7.78 6.74
CA TRP A 151 -17.04 -8.30 7.98
C TRP A 151 -17.02 -7.20 9.05
N GLU A 152 -17.99 -7.26 9.95
CA GLU A 152 -17.99 -6.43 11.15
C GLU A 152 -16.87 -6.86 12.11
N GLY A 153 -16.23 -5.88 12.76
CA GLY A 153 -15.19 -6.12 13.76
C GLY A 153 -13.87 -6.64 13.19
N VAL A 154 -13.09 -7.27 14.04
CA VAL A 154 -11.67 -7.62 13.78
C VAL A 154 -11.44 -9.08 13.35
N ALA A 155 -12.45 -9.95 13.45
CA ALA A 155 -12.26 -11.40 13.33
C ALA A 155 -12.33 -11.93 11.89
N GLY A 156 -12.59 -11.08 10.88
CA GLY A 156 -12.79 -11.52 9.50
C GLY A 156 -11.60 -12.24 8.90
N CYS A 157 -10.37 -11.82 9.19
CA CYS A 157 -9.15 -12.46 8.69
C CYS A 157 -8.92 -13.89 9.21
N ALA A 158 -9.48 -14.21 10.37
CA ALA A 158 -9.41 -15.57 10.92
C ALA A 158 -10.38 -16.53 10.21
N ARG A 159 -11.40 -16.00 9.51
CA ARG A 159 -12.43 -16.77 8.81
C ARG A 159 -12.09 -17.01 7.33
N ALA A 160 -11.13 -16.27 6.81
CA ALA A 160 -10.72 -16.33 5.41
C ALA A 160 -9.61 -17.38 5.12
N SER A 161 -9.36 -18.29 6.06
CA SER A 161 -8.34 -19.36 5.96
C SER A 161 -8.92 -20.58 5.27
#